data_e8b73bee0eefc88554f8a5cd70cf5a25
#
_entry.id   e8b73bee0eefc88554f8a5cd70cf5a25
#
_cell.length_a   1.000
_cell.length_b   1.000
_cell.length_c   1.000
_cell.angle_alpha   90.00
_cell.angle_beta   90.00
_cell.angle_gamma   90.00
#
_symmetry.space_group_name_H-M   'P 1'
#
loop_
_entity.id
_entity.type
_entity.pdbx_description
1 polymer ?
#
loop_
_entity_poly.entity_id
_entity_poly.type
_entity_poly.pdbx_seq_one_letter_code
_entity_poly.pdbx_strand_id
1 'polypeptide(L)'
;EQNPTQLIDAIKSQAGTLGGFRYFHDHDPRVLDIALEDPRCAKIILTRNPLDSYVSWKIAQATGQWKLTNVTRRREALADFDGAEFSRHVEALQDFQVLLLNRIQKSGQAAFYVAYDDLQSVAVMNGLVRWLGINETLDSLDDSLKRQNPAPVLSKVSNVDEMSAALSGMDRFNLTRTPNFEPRRGPSVPGYVAGVVTPLLYMPVQ
;
A
#
# COMPACT_ATOMS: atom_id res chain seq x y z
N GLU A 1 -24.63 2.31 15.51
CA GLU A 1 -23.53 1.50 14.93
C GLU A 1 -23.98 0.94 13.59
N GLN A 2 -23.28 1.28 12.51
CA GLN A 2 -23.58 0.72 11.19
C GLN A 2 -23.20 -0.76 11.19
N ASN A 3 -24.05 -1.60 10.62
CA ASN A 3 -23.78 -3.02 10.45
C ASN A 3 -22.82 -3.23 9.27
N PRO A 4 -21.60 -3.77 9.48
CA PRO A 4 -20.61 -3.97 8.40
C PRO A 4 -21.15 -4.84 7.25
N THR A 5 -21.97 -5.85 7.55
CA THR A 5 -22.58 -6.72 6.55
C THR A 5 -23.49 -5.94 5.61
N GLN A 6 -24.33 -5.04 6.15
CA GLN A 6 -25.20 -4.20 5.33
C GLN A 6 -24.43 -3.27 4.40
N LEU A 7 -23.28 -2.73 4.87
CA LEU A 7 -22.40 -1.92 4.04
C LEU A 7 -21.84 -2.74 2.86
N ILE A 8 -21.33 -3.93 3.12
CA ILE A 8 -20.78 -4.81 2.10
C ILE A 8 -21.86 -5.25 1.09
N ASP A 9 -23.05 -5.58 1.57
CA ASP A 9 -24.18 -5.94 0.72
C ASP A 9 -24.64 -4.76 -0.15
N ALA A 10 -24.64 -3.54 0.41
CA ALA A 10 -24.92 -2.33 -0.37
C ALA A 10 -23.88 -2.10 -1.47
N ILE A 11 -22.58 -2.29 -1.18
CA ILE A 11 -21.50 -2.22 -2.19
C ILE A 11 -21.72 -3.26 -3.29
N LYS A 12 -22.01 -4.51 -2.90
CA LYS A 12 -22.26 -5.60 -3.86
C LYS A 12 -23.49 -5.32 -4.74
N SER A 13 -24.54 -4.74 -4.18
CA SER A 13 -25.79 -4.45 -4.91
C SER A 13 -25.69 -3.25 -5.87
N GLN A 14 -24.83 -2.29 -5.57
CA GLN A 14 -24.58 -1.12 -6.41
C GLN A 14 -23.54 -1.35 -7.51
N ALA A 15 -22.71 -2.37 -7.34
CA ALA A 15 -21.71 -2.73 -8.32
C ALA A 15 -22.35 -3.54 -9.46
N GLY A 16 -22.07 -3.21 -10.70
CA GLY A 16 -22.46 -4.04 -11.83
C GLY A 16 -21.82 -5.43 -11.75
N THR A 17 -20.68 -5.63 -12.42
CA THR A 17 -19.93 -6.91 -12.36
C THR A 17 -18.92 -6.98 -11.22
N LEU A 18 -18.26 -5.86 -10.86
CA LEU A 18 -17.27 -5.78 -9.79
C LEU A 18 -17.55 -4.56 -8.91
N GLY A 19 -17.72 -4.80 -7.61
CA GLY A 19 -17.74 -3.77 -6.58
C GLY A 19 -16.51 -3.88 -5.69
N GLY A 20 -16.03 -2.75 -5.17
CA GLY A 20 -14.88 -2.76 -4.29
C GLY A 20 -14.83 -1.56 -3.36
N PHE A 21 -13.98 -1.65 -2.35
CA PHE A 21 -13.71 -0.56 -1.41
C PHE A 21 -12.26 -0.57 -0.98
N ARG A 22 -11.79 0.55 -0.45
CA ARG A 22 -10.46 0.65 0.16
C ARG A 22 -10.58 0.44 1.67
N TYR A 23 -9.66 -0.35 2.21
CA TYR A 23 -9.54 -0.60 3.62
C TYR A 23 -8.17 -0.14 4.13
N PHE A 24 -8.14 0.54 5.27
CA PHE A 24 -6.92 0.97 5.95
C PHE A 24 -6.85 0.31 7.34
N HIS A 25 -5.65 0.21 7.90
CA HIS A 25 -5.38 -0.48 9.17
C HIS A 25 -6.17 0.05 10.37
N ASP A 26 -6.64 1.29 10.32
CA ASP A 26 -7.42 1.99 11.35
C ASP A 26 -8.94 1.96 11.11
N HIS A 27 -9.40 1.24 10.08
CA HIS A 27 -10.82 1.05 9.82
C HIS A 27 -11.42 -0.06 10.71
N ASP A 28 -12.76 -0.21 10.67
CA ASP A 28 -13.50 -1.20 11.44
C ASP A 28 -13.02 -2.63 11.14
N PRO A 29 -12.43 -3.35 12.12
CA PRO A 29 -11.87 -4.70 11.90
C PRO A 29 -12.93 -5.72 11.50
N ARG A 30 -14.20 -5.52 11.82
CA ARG A 30 -15.29 -6.42 11.42
C ARG A 30 -15.47 -6.45 9.90
N VAL A 31 -15.23 -5.33 9.21
CA VAL A 31 -15.24 -5.26 7.74
C VAL A 31 -14.10 -6.08 7.16
N LEU A 32 -12.91 -5.99 7.78
CA LEU A 32 -11.74 -6.76 7.37
C LEU A 32 -11.96 -8.26 7.52
N ASP A 33 -12.53 -8.69 8.64
CA ASP A 33 -12.82 -10.09 8.91
C ASP A 33 -13.73 -10.68 7.82
N ILE A 34 -14.85 -10.00 7.51
CA ILE A 34 -15.76 -10.42 6.45
C ILE A 34 -15.05 -10.49 5.09
N ALA A 35 -14.24 -9.47 4.77
CA ALA A 35 -13.53 -9.43 3.48
C ALA A 35 -12.47 -10.53 3.36
N LEU A 36 -11.74 -10.84 4.44
CA LEU A 36 -10.70 -11.88 4.43
C LEU A 36 -11.26 -13.31 4.41
N GLU A 37 -12.44 -13.50 5.00
CA GLU A 37 -13.11 -14.81 5.05
C GLU A 37 -13.86 -15.14 3.76
N ASP A 38 -14.40 -14.16 3.03
CA ASP A 38 -15.11 -14.42 1.77
C ASP A 38 -14.12 -14.73 0.62
N PRO A 39 -14.07 -15.97 0.09
CA PRO A 39 -13.18 -16.34 -1.01
C PRO A 39 -13.52 -15.64 -2.33
N ARG A 40 -14.72 -15.07 -2.46
CA ARG A 40 -15.13 -14.29 -3.64
C ARG A 40 -14.66 -12.83 -3.56
N CYS A 41 -14.18 -12.40 -2.40
CA CYS A 41 -13.59 -11.08 -2.25
C CYS A 41 -12.13 -11.12 -2.69
N ALA A 42 -11.78 -10.54 -3.80
CA ALA A 42 -10.40 -10.37 -4.25
C ALA A 42 -9.63 -9.42 -3.31
N LYS A 43 -8.44 -9.84 -2.87
CA LYS A 43 -7.58 -9.07 -1.96
C LYS A 43 -6.46 -8.40 -2.77
N ILE A 44 -6.52 -7.09 -2.91
CA ILE A 44 -5.46 -6.30 -3.55
C ILE A 44 -4.70 -5.56 -2.44
N ILE A 45 -3.43 -5.88 -2.27
CA ILE A 45 -2.57 -5.29 -1.24
C ILE A 45 -1.66 -4.26 -1.89
N LEU A 46 -1.94 -2.98 -1.59
CA LEU A 46 -1.11 -1.87 -2.03
C LEU A 46 0.03 -1.67 -1.05
N THR A 47 1.27 -1.75 -1.54
CA THR A 47 2.48 -1.47 -0.76
C THR A 47 3.04 -0.11 -1.14
N ARG A 48 3.59 0.61 -0.16
CA ARG A 48 4.26 1.89 -0.35
C ARG A 48 5.39 2.02 0.64
N ASN A 49 6.43 2.77 0.27
CA ASN A 49 7.52 3.10 1.19
C ASN A 49 6.95 3.78 2.45
N PRO A 50 7.23 3.28 3.66
CA PRO A 50 6.66 3.81 4.90
C PRO A 50 6.99 5.29 5.15
N LEU A 51 8.22 5.71 4.84
CA LEU A 51 8.64 7.11 5.00
C LEU A 51 7.88 8.03 4.05
N ASP A 52 7.78 7.66 2.76
CA ASP A 52 6.98 8.42 1.80
C ASP A 52 5.50 8.50 2.20
N SER A 53 4.97 7.42 2.76
CA SER A 53 3.60 7.35 3.25
C SER A 53 3.39 8.30 4.43
N TYR A 54 4.27 8.24 5.42
CA TYR A 54 4.23 9.07 6.61
C TYR A 54 4.35 10.57 6.28
N VAL A 55 5.35 10.95 5.50
CA VAL A 55 5.56 12.35 5.09
C VAL A 55 4.36 12.88 4.30
N SER A 56 3.81 12.06 3.39
CA SER A 56 2.60 12.45 2.64
C SER A 56 1.39 12.63 3.55
N TRP A 57 1.26 11.79 4.57
CA TRP A 57 0.19 11.89 5.57
C TRP A 57 0.32 13.16 6.43
N LYS A 58 1.52 13.49 6.90
CA LYS A 58 1.79 14.75 7.64
C LYS A 58 1.45 15.99 6.80
N ILE A 59 1.82 16.00 5.52
CA ILE A 59 1.48 17.10 4.59
C ILE A 59 -0.04 17.18 4.39
N ALA A 60 -0.72 16.05 4.23
CA ALA A 60 -2.16 16.04 4.08
C ALA A 60 -2.88 16.56 5.32
N GLN A 61 -2.39 16.23 6.51
CA GLN A 61 -2.89 16.80 7.76
C GLN A 61 -2.70 18.33 7.83
N ALA A 62 -1.49 18.80 7.52
CA ALA A 62 -1.16 20.24 7.57
C ALA A 62 -1.95 21.06 6.54
N THR A 63 -2.20 20.51 5.36
CA THR A 63 -2.88 21.22 4.26
C THR A 63 -4.39 20.99 4.21
N GLY A 64 -4.90 19.96 4.89
CA GLY A 64 -6.27 19.47 4.74
C GLY A 64 -6.58 18.90 3.36
N GLN A 65 -5.55 18.63 2.52
CA GLN A 65 -5.73 18.15 1.16
C GLN A 65 -5.39 16.66 1.06
N TRP A 66 -6.42 15.82 0.98
CA TRP A 66 -6.30 14.35 0.89
C TRP A 66 -6.40 13.81 -0.54
N LYS A 67 -6.80 14.65 -1.49
CA LYS A 67 -6.98 14.28 -2.90
C LYS A 67 -6.59 15.44 -3.82
N LEU A 68 -5.89 15.15 -4.91
CA LEU A 68 -5.52 16.12 -5.92
C LEU A 68 -6.03 15.67 -7.29
N THR A 69 -6.97 16.44 -7.85
CA THR A 69 -7.50 16.24 -9.22
C THR A 69 -7.02 17.34 -10.16
N ASN A 70 -6.59 18.48 -9.62
CA ASN A 70 -6.10 19.61 -10.39
C ASN A 70 -4.79 20.13 -9.78
N VAL A 71 -3.70 20.02 -10.53
CA VAL A 71 -2.35 20.40 -10.06
C VAL A 71 -2.21 21.88 -9.71
N THR A 72 -3.03 22.77 -10.32
CA THR A 72 -3.01 24.20 -10.01
C THR A 72 -3.59 24.52 -8.62
N ARG A 73 -4.31 23.57 -8.02
CA ARG A 73 -4.89 23.67 -6.68
C ARG A 73 -4.08 22.92 -5.63
N ARG A 74 -2.85 22.50 -5.97
CA ARG A 74 -1.95 21.85 -5.00
C ARG A 74 -1.66 22.79 -3.85
N ARG A 75 -1.85 22.31 -2.64
CA ARG A 75 -1.42 22.98 -1.41
C ARG A 75 -0.10 22.40 -1.00
N GLU A 76 0.85 23.26 -0.65
CA GLU A 76 2.18 22.87 -0.26
C GLU A 76 2.38 23.14 1.23
N ALA A 77 2.99 22.19 1.91
CA ALA A 77 3.49 22.32 3.26
C ALA A 77 4.70 21.39 3.42
N LEU A 78 5.58 21.74 4.33
CA LEU A 78 6.62 20.82 4.77
C LEU A 78 6.08 19.98 5.93
N ALA A 79 6.44 18.70 5.94
CA ALA A 79 6.17 17.81 7.06
C ALA A 79 7.17 18.10 8.18
N ASP A 80 6.67 18.21 9.38
CA ASP A 80 7.50 18.13 10.59
C ASP A 80 7.63 16.66 10.99
N PHE A 81 8.85 16.14 10.95
CA PHE A 81 9.11 14.73 11.19
C PHE A 81 9.29 14.45 12.68
N ASP A 82 8.50 13.54 13.22
CA ASP A 82 8.62 13.04 14.59
C ASP A 82 9.07 11.56 14.53
N GLY A 83 10.27 11.27 15.06
CA GLY A 83 10.86 9.94 15.04
C GLY A 83 10.05 8.91 15.84
N ALA A 84 9.45 9.30 16.97
CA ALA A 84 8.65 8.42 17.79
C ALA A 84 7.28 8.13 17.14
N GLU A 85 6.67 9.14 16.54
CA GLU A 85 5.43 8.97 15.77
C GLU A 85 5.67 8.09 14.54
N PHE A 86 6.79 8.31 13.84
CA PHE A 86 7.17 7.48 12.70
C PHE A 86 7.41 6.01 13.10
N SER A 87 8.09 5.75 14.24
CA SER A 87 8.23 4.38 14.76
C SER A 87 6.89 3.71 14.95
N ARG A 88 5.96 4.36 15.63
CA ARG A 88 4.60 3.82 15.84
C ARG A 88 3.85 3.59 14.51
N HIS A 89 4.03 4.49 13.55
CA HIS A 89 3.46 4.34 12.21
C HIS A 89 3.99 3.08 11.49
N VAL A 90 5.31 2.85 11.55
CA VAL A 90 5.94 1.66 10.95
C VAL A 90 5.48 0.39 11.66
N GLU A 91 5.46 0.37 12.99
CA GLU A 91 4.98 -0.76 13.79
C GLU A 91 3.53 -1.13 13.44
N ALA A 92 2.63 -0.14 13.40
CA ALA A 92 1.23 -0.37 13.04
C ALA A 92 1.07 -0.94 11.62
N LEU A 93 1.87 -0.45 10.66
CA LEU A 93 1.86 -1.01 9.30
C LEU A 93 2.40 -2.44 9.25
N GLN A 94 3.46 -2.75 10.00
CA GLN A 94 4.03 -4.09 10.07
C GLN A 94 3.06 -5.08 10.70
N ASP A 95 2.45 -4.72 11.82
CA ASP A 95 1.45 -5.54 12.50
C ASP A 95 0.27 -5.85 11.59
N PHE A 96 -0.21 -4.83 10.87
CA PHE A 96 -1.28 -5.01 9.90
C PHE A 96 -0.87 -5.93 8.73
N GLN A 97 0.34 -5.79 8.21
CA GLN A 97 0.88 -6.66 7.15
C GLN A 97 0.99 -8.12 7.62
N VAL A 98 1.50 -8.34 8.84
CA VAL A 98 1.60 -9.68 9.43
C VAL A 98 0.21 -10.30 9.61
N LEU A 99 -0.77 -9.51 10.09
CA LEU A 99 -2.15 -9.96 10.23
C LEU A 99 -2.74 -10.38 8.89
N LEU A 100 -2.62 -9.55 7.85
CA LEU A 100 -3.12 -9.84 6.51
C LEU A 100 -2.48 -11.13 5.96
N LEU A 101 -1.15 -11.23 6.01
CA LEU A 101 -0.42 -12.39 5.52
C LEU A 101 -0.86 -13.67 6.24
N ASN A 102 -0.95 -13.64 7.57
CA ASN A 102 -1.37 -14.78 8.37
C ASN A 102 -2.81 -15.25 8.03
N ARG A 103 -3.74 -14.30 7.90
CA ARG A 103 -5.14 -14.58 7.58
C ARG A 103 -5.29 -15.15 6.16
N ILE A 104 -4.60 -14.58 5.17
CA ILE A 104 -4.60 -15.06 3.79
C ILE A 104 -4.01 -16.48 3.71
N GLN A 105 -2.88 -16.74 4.39
CA GLN A 105 -2.29 -18.07 4.45
C GLN A 105 -3.21 -19.10 5.10
N LYS A 106 -3.83 -18.77 6.23
CA LYS A 106 -4.76 -19.68 6.92
C LYS A 106 -6.00 -20.03 6.10
N SER A 107 -6.47 -19.09 5.28
CA SER A 107 -7.65 -19.30 4.42
C SER A 107 -7.31 -20.00 3.10
N GLY A 108 -6.02 -20.22 2.79
CA GLY A 108 -5.57 -20.79 1.51
C GLY A 108 -5.85 -19.88 0.31
N GLN A 109 -6.14 -18.59 0.55
CA GLN A 109 -6.42 -17.63 -0.49
C GLN A 109 -5.13 -16.95 -0.97
N ALA A 110 -5.21 -16.27 -2.13
CA ALA A 110 -4.13 -15.46 -2.67
C ALA A 110 -4.53 -13.98 -2.68
N ALA A 111 -3.51 -13.11 -2.66
CA ALA A 111 -3.69 -11.68 -2.85
C ALA A 111 -2.85 -11.19 -4.04
N PHE A 112 -3.32 -10.15 -4.72
CA PHE A 112 -2.52 -9.41 -5.69
C PHE A 112 -1.77 -8.29 -4.97
N TYR A 113 -0.45 -8.32 -5.05
CA TYR A 113 0.41 -7.28 -4.47
C TYR A 113 0.78 -6.28 -5.55
N VAL A 114 0.58 -5.00 -5.26
CA VAL A 114 0.94 -3.91 -6.16
C VAL A 114 1.70 -2.83 -5.40
N ALA A 115 2.83 -2.39 -5.94
CA ALA A 115 3.55 -1.25 -5.38
C ALA A 115 2.93 0.06 -5.85
N TYR A 116 2.95 1.06 -4.97
CA TYR A 116 2.42 2.39 -5.28
C TYR A 116 3.01 3.00 -6.56
N ASP A 117 4.30 2.79 -6.78
CA ASP A 117 5.00 3.32 -7.96
C ASP A 117 4.59 2.62 -9.27
N ASP A 118 3.98 1.44 -9.19
CA ASP A 118 3.52 0.68 -10.34
C ASP A 118 2.04 0.93 -10.70
N LEU A 119 1.33 1.73 -9.91
CA LEU A 119 -0.07 2.06 -10.21
C LEU A 119 -0.25 2.75 -11.58
N GLN A 120 0.81 3.35 -12.11
CA GLN A 120 0.81 3.96 -13.45
C GLN A 120 1.36 3.03 -14.56
N SER A 121 1.65 1.78 -14.23
CA SER A 121 2.10 0.80 -15.21
C SER A 121 0.92 0.06 -15.84
N VAL A 122 0.66 0.31 -17.12
CA VAL A 122 -0.37 -0.41 -17.88
C VAL A 122 -0.15 -1.92 -17.83
N ALA A 123 1.11 -2.36 -17.91
CA ALA A 123 1.46 -3.78 -17.85
C ALA A 123 1.08 -4.42 -16.50
N VAL A 124 1.35 -3.72 -15.38
CA VAL A 124 0.99 -4.19 -14.03
C VAL A 124 -0.52 -4.21 -13.84
N MET A 125 -1.21 -3.16 -14.30
CA MET A 125 -2.68 -3.11 -14.22
C MET A 125 -3.33 -4.18 -15.10
N ASN A 126 -2.79 -4.49 -16.26
CA ASN A 126 -3.23 -5.64 -17.06
C ASN A 126 -2.96 -6.99 -16.36
N GLY A 127 -1.91 -7.08 -15.55
CA GLY A 127 -1.68 -8.21 -14.66
C GLY A 127 -2.81 -8.36 -13.63
N LEU A 128 -3.22 -7.26 -13.01
CA LEU A 128 -4.35 -7.24 -12.08
C LEU A 128 -5.67 -7.61 -12.76
N VAL A 129 -5.95 -7.07 -13.94
CA VAL A 129 -7.16 -7.38 -14.73
C VAL A 129 -7.26 -8.88 -15.00
N ARG A 130 -6.17 -9.50 -15.47
CA ARG A 130 -6.11 -10.97 -15.68
C ARG A 130 -6.29 -11.75 -14.37
N TRP A 131 -5.65 -11.30 -13.28
CA TRP A 131 -5.78 -11.95 -11.99
C TRP A 131 -7.22 -11.89 -11.44
N LEU A 132 -7.98 -10.84 -11.77
CA LEU A 132 -9.42 -10.71 -11.48
C LEU A 132 -10.30 -11.58 -12.40
N GLY A 133 -9.73 -12.29 -13.36
CA GLY A 133 -10.48 -13.11 -14.31
C GLY A 133 -11.20 -12.30 -15.40
N ILE A 134 -10.79 -11.06 -15.63
CA ILE A 134 -11.37 -10.20 -16.65
C ILE A 134 -10.63 -10.40 -17.97
N ASN A 135 -11.35 -10.69 -19.05
CA ASN A 135 -10.79 -10.96 -20.39
C ASN A 135 -10.60 -9.70 -21.23
N GLU A 136 -10.43 -8.56 -20.59
CA GLU A 136 -10.16 -7.29 -21.25
C GLU A 136 -8.71 -6.89 -21.07
N THR A 137 -8.24 -5.98 -21.93
CA THR A 137 -6.90 -5.40 -21.86
C THR A 137 -7.00 -3.89 -21.85
N LEU A 138 -6.26 -3.24 -20.98
CA LEU A 138 -6.17 -1.79 -20.90
C LEU A 138 -5.08 -1.31 -21.86
N ASP A 139 -5.39 -0.36 -22.71
CA ASP A 139 -4.42 0.33 -23.57
C ASP A 139 -3.79 1.53 -22.87
N SER A 140 -4.53 2.15 -21.93
CA SER A 140 -4.10 3.30 -21.15
C SER A 140 -4.73 3.29 -19.76
N LEU A 141 -4.22 4.12 -18.88
CA LEU A 141 -4.76 4.34 -17.52
C LEU A 141 -5.36 5.74 -17.41
N ASP A 142 -6.37 5.86 -16.56
CA ASP A 142 -6.90 7.17 -16.15
C ASP A 142 -5.86 7.94 -15.34
N ASP A 143 -5.50 9.10 -15.81
CA ASP A 143 -4.55 10.01 -15.18
C ASP A 143 -5.21 11.19 -14.44
N SER A 144 -6.51 11.13 -14.22
CA SER A 144 -7.30 12.18 -13.56
C SER A 144 -6.82 12.47 -12.12
N LEU A 145 -6.29 11.45 -11.43
CA LEU A 145 -5.67 11.60 -10.12
C LEU A 145 -4.18 11.87 -10.25
N LYS A 146 -3.74 13.02 -9.77
CA LYS A 146 -2.33 13.42 -9.80
C LYS A 146 -1.64 13.15 -8.46
N ARG A 147 -0.36 12.82 -8.53
CA ARG A 147 0.48 12.68 -7.32
C ARG A 147 0.56 14.04 -6.61
N GLN A 148 0.14 14.09 -5.35
CA GLN A 148 0.12 15.34 -4.58
C GLN A 148 1.53 15.84 -4.29
N ASN A 149 2.41 14.96 -3.85
CA ASN A 149 3.76 15.27 -3.37
C ASN A 149 4.83 14.51 -4.18
N PRO A 150 5.08 14.88 -5.46
CA PRO A 150 5.99 14.14 -6.34
C PRO A 150 7.48 14.32 -6.00
N ALA A 151 7.84 15.37 -5.26
CA ALA A 151 9.21 15.70 -4.92
C ALA A 151 9.85 14.62 -4.03
N PRO A 152 11.20 14.51 -3.98
CA PRO A 152 11.91 13.63 -3.06
C PRO A 152 11.53 13.92 -1.60
N VAL A 153 11.62 12.89 -0.73
CA VAL A 153 11.24 13.03 0.69
C VAL A 153 12.01 14.14 1.39
N LEU A 154 13.31 14.24 1.18
CA LEU A 154 14.18 15.24 1.82
C LEU A 154 13.72 16.68 1.56
N SER A 155 13.16 16.98 0.39
CA SER A 155 12.67 18.32 0.08
C SER A 155 11.26 18.60 0.64
N LYS A 156 10.64 17.64 1.27
CA LYS A 156 9.28 17.73 1.83
C LYS A 156 9.25 17.80 3.36
N VAL A 157 10.41 17.75 4.01
CA VAL A 157 10.52 17.72 5.47
C VAL A 157 11.21 19.01 5.95
N SER A 158 10.69 19.62 7.03
CA SER A 158 11.22 20.85 7.61
C SER A 158 12.48 20.63 8.44
N ASN A 159 12.58 19.47 9.11
CA ASN A 159 13.62 19.10 10.08
C ASN A 159 14.41 17.86 9.59
N VAL A 160 15.08 17.99 8.45
CA VAL A 160 15.79 16.90 7.75
C VAL A 160 16.88 16.25 8.61
N ASP A 161 17.61 17.03 9.41
CA ASP A 161 18.69 16.53 10.25
C ASP A 161 18.14 15.62 11.38
N GLU A 162 17.05 16.01 12.00
CA GLU A 162 16.35 15.21 13.02
C GLU A 162 15.78 13.93 12.41
N MET A 163 15.17 14.04 11.22
CA MET A 163 14.72 12.86 10.48
C MET A 163 15.88 11.91 10.19
N SER A 164 16.99 12.42 9.69
CA SER A 164 18.17 11.61 9.34
C SER A 164 18.77 10.92 10.57
N ALA A 165 18.84 11.61 11.71
CA ALA A 165 19.31 11.06 12.97
C ALA A 165 18.38 9.93 13.46
N ALA A 166 17.06 10.14 13.44
CA ALA A 166 16.10 9.12 13.84
C ALA A 166 16.16 7.88 12.93
N LEU A 167 16.23 8.07 11.61
CA LEU A 167 16.27 6.98 10.63
C LEU A 167 17.56 6.16 10.72
N SER A 168 18.70 6.78 11.02
CA SER A 168 19.98 6.06 11.13
C SER A 168 19.97 5.00 12.25
N GLY A 169 19.14 5.19 13.28
CA GLY A 169 18.91 4.20 14.33
C GLY A 169 17.89 3.10 13.99
N MET A 170 16.98 3.38 13.08
CA MET A 170 15.83 2.52 12.76
C MET A 170 16.02 1.69 11.49
N ASP A 171 16.69 2.22 10.48
CA ASP A 171 16.69 1.67 9.12
C ASP A 171 17.72 0.55 8.91
N ARG A 172 17.77 -0.41 9.85
CA ARG A 172 18.67 -1.57 9.74
C ARG A 172 18.42 -2.43 8.48
N PHE A 173 17.18 -2.42 7.97
CA PHE A 173 16.72 -3.25 6.85
C PHE A 173 16.21 -2.42 5.69
N ASN A 174 16.58 -1.15 5.60
CA ASN A 174 16.10 -0.21 4.58
C ASN A 174 14.56 -0.08 4.54
N LEU A 175 13.91 -0.11 5.69
CA LEU A 175 12.44 0.00 5.81
C LEU A 175 11.90 1.29 5.18
N THR A 176 12.73 2.33 5.14
CA THR A 176 12.40 3.61 4.50
C THR A 176 12.47 3.58 2.98
N ARG A 177 13.12 2.58 2.40
CA ARG A 177 13.30 2.43 0.94
C ARG A 177 12.50 1.30 0.34
N THR A 178 12.31 0.23 1.11
CA THR A 178 11.71 -1.00 0.64
C THR A 178 10.52 -1.37 1.51
N PRO A 179 9.29 -1.34 0.98
CA PRO A 179 8.14 -1.95 1.66
C PRO A 179 8.40 -3.42 1.94
N ASN A 180 7.87 -3.96 3.03
CA ASN A 180 8.13 -5.34 3.46
C ASN A 180 7.80 -6.41 2.42
N PHE A 181 6.89 -6.11 1.49
CA PHE A 181 6.49 -7.01 0.41
C PHE A 181 7.10 -6.65 -0.96
N GLU A 182 8.18 -5.87 -0.99
CA GLU A 182 8.75 -5.34 -2.22
C GLU A 182 10.15 -5.90 -2.50
N PRO A 183 10.27 -7.16 -2.97
CA PRO A 183 11.55 -7.85 -3.14
C PRO A 183 12.41 -7.27 -4.27
N ARG A 184 11.84 -6.53 -5.22
CA ARG A 184 12.59 -5.93 -6.35
C ARG A 184 13.47 -4.75 -5.97
N ARG A 185 13.39 -4.26 -4.74
CA ARG A 185 14.25 -3.19 -4.20
C ARG A 185 15.61 -3.73 -3.76
N GLY A 186 16.21 -4.58 -4.60
CA GLY A 186 17.39 -5.37 -4.33
C GLY A 186 18.59 -4.64 -3.71
N PRO A 187 18.99 -3.42 -4.17
CA PRO A 187 20.11 -2.71 -3.54
C PRO A 187 19.90 -2.33 -2.09
N SER A 188 18.63 -2.32 -1.65
CA SER A 188 18.22 -1.99 -0.28
C SER A 188 18.16 -3.21 0.63
N VAL A 189 18.25 -4.42 0.07
CA VAL A 189 18.19 -5.67 0.84
C VAL A 189 19.55 -5.98 1.43
N PRO A 190 19.65 -6.29 2.73
CA PRO A 190 20.93 -6.71 3.34
C PRO A 190 21.54 -7.89 2.61
N GLY A 191 22.88 -7.92 2.44
CA GLY A 191 23.58 -8.92 1.66
C GLY A 191 23.33 -10.37 2.07
N TYR A 192 23.08 -10.64 3.36
CA TYR A 192 22.72 -11.97 3.86
C TYR A 192 21.32 -12.43 3.40
N VAL A 193 20.41 -11.51 3.11
CA VAL A 193 19.08 -11.82 2.56
C VAL A 193 19.17 -11.99 1.06
N ALA A 194 19.98 -11.16 0.39
CA ALA A 194 20.20 -11.26 -1.05
C ALA A 194 20.84 -12.59 -1.48
N GLY A 195 21.61 -13.22 -0.58
CA GLY A 195 22.22 -14.54 -0.81
C GLY A 195 21.26 -15.73 -0.61
N VAL A 196 20.07 -15.51 -0.13
CA VAL A 196 19.07 -16.58 0.05
C VAL A 196 18.38 -16.83 -1.28
N VAL A 197 18.74 -17.93 -1.91
CA VAL A 197 17.99 -18.44 -3.06
C VAL A 197 16.65 -18.97 -2.55
N THR A 198 15.61 -18.20 -2.78
CA THR A 198 14.24 -18.69 -2.54
C THR A 198 13.96 -19.76 -3.59
N PRO A 199 13.72 -21.02 -3.21
CA PRO A 199 13.38 -22.05 -4.17
C PRO A 199 12.07 -21.67 -4.86
N LEU A 200 12.12 -21.52 -6.19
CA LEU A 200 10.91 -21.40 -7.00
C LEU A 200 10.24 -22.77 -7.03
N LEU A 201 9.12 -22.90 -6.34
CA LEU A 201 8.28 -24.08 -6.42
C LEU A 201 7.44 -23.99 -7.70
N TYR A 202 7.82 -24.75 -8.71
CA TYR A 202 6.96 -24.96 -9.86
C TYR A 202 5.91 -26.03 -9.49
N MET A 203 4.67 -25.59 -9.40
CA MET A 203 3.57 -26.55 -9.31
C MET A 203 3.33 -27.13 -10.71
N PRO A 204 3.28 -28.46 -10.88
CA PRO A 204 2.88 -29.02 -12.16
C PRO A 204 1.45 -28.58 -12.46
N VAL A 205 1.25 -28.06 -13.66
CA VAL A 205 -0.09 -27.76 -14.18
C VAL A 205 -0.76 -29.11 -14.39
N GLN A 206 -1.85 -29.36 -13.65
CA GLN A 206 -2.72 -30.51 -13.87
C GLN A 206 -3.63 -30.27 -15.06
#